data_a4242899458785dec202c531649de518
#
_entry.id   a4242899458785dec202c531649de518
#
_cell.length_a   1.000
_cell.length_b   1.000
_cell.length_c   1.000
_cell.angle_alpha   90.00
_cell.angle_beta   90.00
_cell.angle_gamma   90.00
#
_symmetry.space_group_name_H-M   'P 1'
#
loop_
_entity.id
_entity.type
_entity.pdbx_description
1 polymer ?
#
loop_
_entity_poly.entity_id
_entity_poly.type
_entity_poly.pdbx_seq_one_letter_code
_entity_poly.pdbx_strand_id
1 'polypeptide(L)'
;VNTAPAPLRAATVAGAILAVIFIILSAVVGGINAWRSQSSSAYEAQAAKAQSDKAGVDEQITEAKARLDTASVRKDAKAWCDSINRETASSIRDAIKTYDSATSAVKEAIHEECSAKETLANAQRTASDSDFTITMGECTTDETTTTVTGTFSVNASSSIASLGSLDVTIVGYTADKGASFNPSTPYQGTTTIAVTPGASMPFTVSVPYDPATSANTECVATMHKWWPTNM
;
A
#
# COMPACT_ATOMS: atom_id res chain seq x y z
N VAL A 1 18.93 -0.20 -20.44
CA VAL A 1 19.64 -0.72 -19.27
C VAL A 1 18.84 -1.90 -18.74
N ASN A 2 19.36 -3.11 -18.94
CA ASN A 2 18.74 -4.37 -18.52
C ASN A 2 18.92 -4.58 -17.02
N THR A 3 17.85 -4.62 -16.28
CA THR A 3 17.83 -5.16 -14.92
C THR A 3 17.44 -6.63 -14.97
N ALA A 4 18.36 -7.49 -14.59
CA ALA A 4 18.19 -8.93 -14.53
C ALA A 4 17.22 -9.33 -13.38
N PRO A 5 16.43 -10.38 -13.60
CA PRO A 5 15.34 -10.74 -12.70
C PRO A 5 15.82 -11.50 -11.46
N ALA A 6 15.07 -11.37 -10.39
CA ALA A 6 15.24 -11.96 -9.06
C ALA A 6 14.83 -13.45 -8.85
N PRO A 7 14.94 -14.41 -9.79
CA PRO A 7 14.60 -15.81 -9.51
C PRO A 7 15.76 -16.64 -8.93
N LEU A 8 16.99 -16.10 -8.88
CA LEU A 8 18.15 -16.91 -8.46
C LEU A 8 18.21 -17.21 -6.94
N ARG A 9 17.58 -16.42 -6.09
CA ARG A 9 17.63 -16.64 -4.63
C ARG A 9 16.66 -17.71 -4.14
N ALA A 10 15.52 -17.88 -4.80
CA ALA A 10 14.57 -18.95 -4.47
C ALA A 10 15.10 -20.34 -4.87
N ALA A 11 15.84 -20.41 -5.98
CA ALA A 11 16.46 -21.64 -6.47
C ALA A 11 17.59 -22.14 -5.55
N THR A 12 18.35 -21.24 -4.91
CA THR A 12 19.43 -21.63 -3.98
C THR A 12 18.90 -22.20 -2.67
N VAL A 13 17.78 -21.73 -2.14
CA VAL A 13 17.18 -22.27 -0.90
C VAL A 13 16.55 -23.64 -1.18
N ALA A 14 15.83 -23.80 -2.29
CA ALA A 14 15.26 -25.08 -2.69
C ALA A 14 16.37 -26.12 -2.99
N GLY A 15 17.47 -25.71 -3.60
CA GLY A 15 18.63 -26.56 -3.85
C GLY A 15 19.33 -27.05 -2.58
N ALA A 16 19.43 -26.19 -1.55
CA ALA A 16 20.02 -26.57 -0.26
C ALA A 16 19.15 -27.59 0.49
N ILE A 17 17.83 -27.46 0.46
CA ILE A 17 16.90 -28.42 1.10
C ILE A 17 16.97 -29.78 0.38
N LEU A 18 17.00 -29.81 -0.94
CA LEU A 18 17.14 -31.03 -1.72
C LEU A 18 18.48 -31.72 -1.47
N ALA A 19 19.60 -30.97 -1.36
CA ALA A 19 20.92 -31.52 -1.06
C ALA A 19 20.97 -32.18 0.32
N VAL A 20 20.34 -31.59 1.34
CA VAL A 20 20.25 -32.17 2.68
C VAL A 20 19.43 -33.48 2.67
N ILE A 21 18.33 -33.53 1.93
CA ILE A 21 17.50 -34.75 1.77
C ILE A 21 18.29 -35.84 1.05
N PHE A 22 19.09 -35.52 0.01
CA PHE A 22 19.90 -36.48 -0.72
C PHE A 22 21.04 -37.05 0.12
N ILE A 23 21.69 -36.25 0.95
CA ILE A 23 22.75 -36.71 1.87
C ILE A 23 22.18 -37.68 2.90
N ILE A 24 20.98 -37.41 3.42
CA ILE A 24 20.31 -38.28 4.39
C ILE A 24 19.90 -39.61 3.77
N LEU A 25 19.34 -39.60 2.56
CA LEU A 25 19.00 -40.83 1.83
C LEU A 25 20.23 -41.67 1.47
N SER A 26 21.34 -41.03 1.12
CA SER A 26 22.62 -41.73 0.80
C SER A 26 23.21 -42.41 2.03
N ALA A 27 23.12 -41.78 3.20
CA ALA A 27 23.60 -42.35 4.46
C ALA A 27 22.75 -43.58 4.91
N VAL A 28 21.44 -43.54 4.63
CA VAL A 28 20.54 -44.69 4.96
C VAL A 28 20.78 -45.86 4.01
N VAL A 29 20.99 -45.63 2.74
CA VAL A 29 21.26 -46.69 1.73
C VAL A 29 22.64 -47.29 1.89
N GLY A 30 23.69 -46.48 2.22
CA GLY A 30 25.03 -46.97 2.52
C GLY A 30 25.11 -47.88 3.76
N GLY A 31 24.27 -47.63 4.74
CA GLY A 31 24.20 -48.44 5.98
C GLY A 31 23.65 -49.85 5.78
N ILE A 32 22.79 -50.07 4.77
CA ILE A 32 22.15 -51.37 4.51
C ILE A 32 23.13 -52.43 3.98
N ASN A 33 24.16 -52.05 3.30
CA ASN A 33 25.13 -53.00 2.70
C ASN A 33 26.21 -53.48 3.68
N ALA A 34 26.47 -52.82 4.80
CA ALA A 34 27.37 -53.26 5.86
C ALA A 34 26.76 -54.37 6.80
N TRP A 35 25.60 -54.81 6.51
CA TRP A 35 24.61 -55.37 7.40
C TRP A 35 24.72 -56.89 7.65
N ARG A 36 25.63 -57.62 7.07
CA ARG A 36 25.58 -59.10 7.14
C ARG A 36 26.38 -59.76 8.22
N SER A 37 27.02 -59.03 9.15
CA SER A 37 27.89 -59.67 10.15
C SER A 37 27.97 -59.10 11.56
N GLN A 38 27.02 -58.28 12.02
CA GLN A 38 27.07 -57.72 13.39
C GLN A 38 25.92 -58.16 14.31
N SER A 39 26.19 -58.27 15.62
CA SER A 39 25.31 -58.73 16.66
C SER A 39 24.09 -57.82 16.88
N SER A 40 22.97 -58.34 17.40
CA SER A 40 21.69 -57.67 17.63
C SER A 40 21.80 -56.31 18.37
N SER A 41 22.75 -56.20 19.29
CA SER A 41 22.96 -54.97 20.08
C SER A 41 23.51 -53.77 19.25
N ALA A 42 24.29 -54.08 18.19
CA ALA A 42 24.76 -53.02 17.27
C ALA A 42 23.63 -52.47 16.40
N TYR A 43 22.63 -53.25 16.05
CA TYR A 43 21.47 -52.85 15.30
C TYR A 43 20.54 -51.94 16.11
N GLU A 44 20.33 -52.27 17.37
CA GLU A 44 19.53 -51.42 18.26
C GLU A 44 20.15 -50.05 18.46
N ALA A 45 21.48 -49.98 18.62
CA ALA A 45 22.21 -48.72 18.72
C ALA A 45 22.14 -47.88 17.43
N GLN A 46 22.25 -48.53 16.26
CA GLN A 46 22.11 -47.86 14.99
C GLN A 46 20.68 -47.39 14.72
N ALA A 47 19.67 -48.17 15.08
CA ALA A 47 18.27 -47.77 14.95
C ALA A 47 17.94 -46.60 15.90
N ALA A 48 18.41 -46.59 17.12
CA ALA A 48 18.26 -45.49 18.05
C ALA A 48 18.93 -44.22 17.58
N LYS A 49 20.15 -44.34 16.99
CA LYS A 49 20.84 -43.19 16.37
C LYS A 49 20.08 -42.64 15.16
N ALA A 50 19.59 -43.51 14.28
CA ALA A 50 18.82 -43.09 13.11
C ALA A 50 17.50 -42.40 13.53
N GLN A 51 16.85 -42.85 14.60
CA GLN A 51 15.67 -42.16 15.14
C GLN A 51 16.01 -40.81 15.74
N SER A 52 17.13 -40.69 16.46
CA SER A 52 17.58 -39.39 16.98
C SER A 52 17.95 -38.42 15.87
N ASP A 53 18.66 -38.90 14.85
CA ASP A 53 19.05 -38.08 13.70
C ASP A 53 17.81 -37.61 12.92
N LYS A 54 16.81 -38.50 12.77
CA LYS A 54 15.51 -38.15 12.17
C LYS A 54 14.78 -37.08 12.97
N ALA A 55 14.69 -37.19 14.29
CA ALA A 55 14.05 -36.20 15.13
C ALA A 55 14.72 -34.82 15.01
N GLY A 56 16.05 -34.78 14.99
CA GLY A 56 16.81 -33.55 14.77
C GLY A 56 16.56 -32.90 13.38
N VAL A 57 16.41 -33.74 12.35
CA VAL A 57 16.06 -33.24 11.01
C VAL A 57 14.63 -32.71 10.94
N ASP A 58 13.67 -33.41 11.55
CA ASP A 58 12.27 -32.98 11.59
C ASP A 58 12.12 -31.62 12.34
N GLU A 59 12.90 -31.41 13.41
CA GLU A 59 12.98 -30.14 14.12
C GLU A 59 13.55 -29.02 13.22
N GLN A 60 14.67 -29.28 12.54
CA GLN A 60 15.26 -28.30 11.61
C GLN A 60 14.32 -27.95 10.44
N ILE A 61 13.58 -28.93 9.92
CA ILE A 61 12.57 -28.70 8.88
C ILE A 61 11.44 -27.80 9.42
N THR A 62 11.00 -28.04 10.66
CA THR A 62 9.96 -27.24 11.30
C THR A 62 10.40 -25.80 11.50
N GLU A 63 11.62 -25.59 12.01
CA GLU A 63 12.19 -24.25 12.15
C GLU A 63 12.37 -23.55 10.82
N ALA A 64 12.87 -24.26 9.79
CA ALA A 64 13.07 -23.70 8.47
C ALA A 64 11.71 -23.26 7.84
N LYS A 65 10.65 -24.04 8.01
CA LYS A 65 9.31 -23.67 7.57
C LYS A 65 8.80 -22.43 8.32
N ALA A 66 8.94 -22.38 9.64
CA ALA A 66 8.51 -21.21 10.43
C ALA A 66 9.26 -19.93 10.00
N ARG A 67 10.56 -20.02 9.72
CA ARG A 67 11.34 -18.89 9.19
C ARG A 67 10.90 -18.46 7.79
N LEU A 68 10.56 -19.42 6.94
CA LEU A 68 10.07 -19.15 5.59
C LEU A 68 8.71 -18.46 5.63
N ASP A 69 7.79 -18.94 6.47
CA ASP A 69 6.47 -18.37 6.65
C ASP A 69 6.59 -16.93 7.19
N THR A 70 7.44 -16.68 8.17
CA THR A 70 7.71 -15.33 8.69
C THR A 70 8.30 -14.41 7.61
N ALA A 71 9.24 -14.90 6.81
CA ALA A 71 9.84 -14.12 5.73
C ALA A 71 8.83 -13.81 4.62
N SER A 72 7.92 -14.73 4.31
CA SER A 72 6.82 -14.50 3.36
C SER A 72 5.86 -13.43 3.87
N VAL A 73 5.43 -13.52 5.13
CA VAL A 73 4.54 -12.54 5.77
C VAL A 73 5.14 -11.13 5.71
N ARG A 74 6.42 -10.97 6.09
CA ARG A 74 7.10 -9.67 6.01
C ARG A 74 7.27 -9.15 4.58
N LYS A 75 7.53 -10.03 3.64
CA LYS A 75 7.61 -9.66 2.23
C LYS A 75 6.28 -9.12 1.71
N ASP A 76 5.17 -9.78 2.05
CA ASP A 76 3.84 -9.38 1.63
C ASP A 76 3.42 -8.06 2.29
N ALA A 77 3.73 -7.89 3.57
CA ALA A 77 3.51 -6.63 4.29
C ALA A 77 4.31 -5.48 3.67
N LYS A 78 5.60 -5.68 3.39
CA LYS A 78 6.43 -4.68 2.73
C LYS A 78 5.92 -4.33 1.34
N ALA A 79 5.51 -5.31 0.55
CA ALA A 79 4.95 -5.07 -0.79
C ALA A 79 3.67 -4.23 -0.71
N TRP A 80 2.82 -4.47 0.30
CA TRP A 80 1.65 -3.64 0.54
C TRP A 80 2.04 -2.21 0.94
N CYS A 81 2.98 -2.04 1.87
CA CYS A 81 3.48 -0.72 2.28
C CYS A 81 4.04 0.08 1.08
N ASP A 82 4.81 -0.58 0.22
CA ASP A 82 5.42 0.04 -0.97
C ASP A 82 4.36 0.37 -2.05
N SER A 83 3.21 -0.30 -2.06
CA SER A 83 2.13 -0.06 -3.02
C SER A 83 1.40 1.26 -2.80
N ILE A 84 1.38 1.78 -1.56
CA ILE A 84 0.74 3.04 -1.22
C ILE A 84 1.71 4.18 -1.48
N ASN A 85 1.40 5.01 -2.50
CA ASN A 85 2.19 6.18 -2.86
C ASN A 85 1.29 7.33 -3.33
N ARG A 86 1.84 8.57 -3.27
CA ARG A 86 1.14 9.81 -3.59
C ARG A 86 0.81 9.96 -5.08
N GLU A 87 1.50 9.24 -5.95
CA GLU A 87 1.46 9.47 -7.39
C GLU A 87 0.26 8.83 -8.07
N THR A 88 -0.29 7.78 -7.49
CA THR A 88 -1.39 6.99 -8.08
C THR A 88 -2.59 6.88 -7.16
N ALA A 89 -3.67 7.62 -7.47
CA ALA A 89 -4.93 7.55 -6.72
C ALA A 89 -5.57 6.14 -6.70
N SER A 90 -5.30 5.30 -7.71
CA SER A 90 -5.74 3.90 -7.75
C SER A 90 -4.98 3.03 -6.75
N SER A 91 -3.74 3.38 -6.37
CA SER A 91 -2.90 2.58 -5.49
C SER A 91 -3.55 2.33 -4.13
N ILE A 92 -4.22 3.33 -3.56
CA ILE A 92 -4.88 3.16 -2.25
C ILE A 92 -6.09 2.22 -2.34
N ARG A 93 -6.91 2.33 -3.37
CA ARG A 93 -8.08 1.45 -3.54
C ARG A 93 -7.67 -0.01 -3.70
N ASP A 94 -6.61 -0.26 -4.46
CA ASP A 94 -6.08 -1.60 -4.66
C ASP A 94 -5.38 -2.11 -3.40
N ALA A 95 -4.67 -1.25 -2.67
CA ALA A 95 -4.08 -1.57 -1.39
C ALA A 95 -5.15 -1.95 -0.34
N ILE A 96 -6.28 -1.22 -0.29
CA ILE A 96 -7.41 -1.56 0.60
C ILE A 96 -7.95 -2.96 0.29
N LYS A 97 -8.17 -3.30 -0.97
CA LYS A 97 -8.65 -4.65 -1.38
C LYS A 97 -7.65 -5.74 -0.97
N THR A 98 -6.36 -5.48 -1.19
CA THR A 98 -5.28 -6.42 -0.81
C THR A 98 -5.23 -6.60 0.70
N TYR A 99 -5.34 -5.51 1.48
CA TYR A 99 -5.39 -5.56 2.94
C TYR A 99 -6.60 -6.37 3.44
N ASP A 100 -7.79 -6.17 2.86
CA ASP A 100 -9.00 -6.86 3.28
C ASP A 100 -8.89 -8.37 3.11
N SER A 101 -8.23 -8.82 2.05
CA SER A 101 -7.99 -10.24 1.76
C SER A 101 -6.76 -10.83 2.46
N ALA A 102 -5.92 -10.01 3.09
CA ALA A 102 -4.70 -10.46 3.77
C ALA A 102 -5.00 -11.25 5.04
N THR A 103 -4.11 -12.17 5.38
CA THR A 103 -4.17 -12.94 6.64
C THR A 103 -3.92 -12.03 7.85
N SER A 104 -4.33 -12.46 9.04
CA SER A 104 -4.07 -11.71 10.29
C SER A 104 -2.58 -11.45 10.51
N ALA A 105 -1.73 -12.43 10.22
CA ALA A 105 -0.28 -12.28 10.35
C ALA A 105 0.30 -11.20 9.41
N VAL A 106 -0.21 -11.11 8.17
CA VAL A 106 0.21 -10.06 7.22
C VAL A 106 -0.29 -8.70 7.70
N LYS A 107 -1.52 -8.60 8.20
CA LYS A 107 -2.07 -7.34 8.76
C LYS A 107 -1.26 -6.84 9.95
N GLU A 108 -0.88 -7.73 10.86
CA GLU A 108 -0.02 -7.40 11.99
C GLU A 108 1.35 -6.90 11.52
N ALA A 109 1.96 -7.59 10.56
CA ALA A 109 3.23 -7.16 9.97
C ALA A 109 3.12 -5.81 9.23
N ILE A 110 2.00 -5.51 8.57
CA ILE A 110 1.72 -4.19 7.98
C ILE A 110 1.65 -3.13 9.07
N HIS A 111 0.94 -3.41 10.17
CA HIS A 111 0.85 -2.48 11.29
C HIS A 111 2.22 -2.16 11.88
N GLU A 112 3.09 -3.16 12.05
CA GLU A 112 4.45 -2.99 12.53
C GLU A 112 5.35 -2.21 11.55
N GLU A 113 5.25 -2.50 10.25
CA GLU A 113 6.12 -1.95 9.21
C GLU A 113 5.73 -0.53 8.79
N CYS A 114 4.42 -0.25 8.66
CA CYS A 114 3.93 1.01 8.10
C CYS A 114 2.55 1.43 8.64
N SER A 115 2.38 1.53 9.94
CA SER A 115 1.11 1.91 10.60
C SER A 115 0.50 3.21 10.09
N ALA A 116 1.32 4.18 9.68
CA ALA A 116 0.85 5.43 9.10
C ALA A 116 0.10 5.21 7.76
N LYS A 117 0.62 4.32 6.90
CA LYS A 117 -0.04 3.97 5.63
C LYS A 117 -1.30 3.14 5.86
N GLU A 118 -1.31 2.28 6.87
CA GLU A 118 -2.51 1.56 7.30
C GLU A 118 -3.59 2.54 7.77
N THR A 119 -3.23 3.54 8.57
CA THR A 119 -4.14 4.60 9.01
C THR A 119 -4.69 5.39 7.82
N LEU A 120 -3.85 5.73 6.83
CA LEU A 120 -4.29 6.38 5.61
C LEU A 120 -5.29 5.52 4.82
N ALA A 121 -5.01 4.23 4.65
CA ALA A 121 -5.91 3.32 3.93
C ALA A 121 -7.27 3.20 4.64
N ASN A 122 -7.27 3.14 5.98
CA ASN A 122 -8.50 3.10 6.77
C ASN A 122 -9.29 4.42 6.69
N ALA A 123 -8.60 5.57 6.74
CA ALA A 123 -9.23 6.88 6.55
C ALA A 123 -9.84 7.01 5.15
N GLN A 124 -9.14 6.58 4.10
CA GLN A 124 -9.66 6.58 2.73
C GLN A 124 -10.87 5.66 2.53
N ARG A 125 -10.93 4.55 3.27
CA ARG A 125 -12.09 3.63 3.24
C ARG A 125 -13.36 4.26 3.79
N THR A 126 -13.22 5.09 4.81
CA THR A 126 -14.34 5.70 5.53
C THR A 126 -14.64 7.13 5.10
N ALA A 127 -13.76 7.74 4.30
CA ALA A 127 -13.92 9.08 3.78
C ALA A 127 -15.20 9.21 2.94
N SER A 128 -15.90 10.30 3.15
CA SER A 128 -17.12 10.66 2.41
C SER A 128 -17.09 12.15 2.03
N ASP A 129 -17.93 12.54 1.11
CA ASP A 129 -18.03 13.95 0.70
C ASP A 129 -18.40 14.87 1.86
N SER A 130 -19.12 14.35 2.87
CA SER A 130 -19.48 15.11 4.08
C SER A 130 -18.32 15.44 5.02
N ASP A 131 -17.15 14.80 4.81
CA ASP A 131 -15.94 15.11 5.57
C ASP A 131 -15.26 16.40 5.10
N PHE A 132 -15.67 16.92 3.95
CA PHE A 132 -15.07 18.08 3.31
C PHE A 132 -16.13 19.16 3.08
N THR A 133 -15.73 20.42 3.25
CA THR A 133 -16.59 21.55 2.96
C THR A 133 -15.84 22.55 2.09
N ILE A 134 -16.43 22.90 0.95
CA ILE A 134 -15.99 23.99 0.12
C ILE A 134 -17.02 25.11 0.22
N THR A 135 -16.58 26.29 0.62
CA THR A 135 -17.41 27.50 0.59
C THR A 135 -16.85 28.42 -0.48
N MET A 136 -17.64 28.67 -1.52
CA MET A 136 -17.25 29.56 -2.61
C MET A 136 -17.19 31.00 -2.12
N GLY A 137 -16.14 31.69 -2.52
CA GLY A 137 -15.96 33.13 -2.34
C GLY A 137 -16.28 33.91 -3.62
N GLU A 138 -15.54 34.97 -3.84
CA GLU A 138 -15.70 35.79 -5.03
C GLU A 138 -15.16 35.10 -6.28
N CYS A 139 -15.82 35.37 -7.40
CA CYS A 139 -15.42 34.96 -8.74
C CYS A 139 -15.22 36.23 -9.57
N THR A 140 -13.98 36.54 -9.88
CA THR A 140 -13.63 37.76 -10.64
C THR A 140 -12.98 37.37 -11.95
N THR A 141 -13.34 38.07 -13.03
CA THR A 141 -12.83 37.80 -14.36
C THR A 141 -12.16 39.07 -14.91
N ASP A 142 -10.96 38.92 -15.44
CA ASP A 142 -10.27 39.90 -16.25
C ASP A 142 -10.30 39.49 -17.74
N GLU A 143 -9.44 40.09 -18.55
CA GLU A 143 -9.44 39.85 -20.02
C GLU A 143 -9.11 38.41 -20.42
N THR A 144 -8.37 37.69 -19.61
CA THR A 144 -7.80 36.35 -19.96
C THR A 144 -7.97 35.30 -18.89
N THR A 145 -8.36 35.71 -17.69
CA THR A 145 -8.33 34.83 -16.50
C THR A 145 -9.56 35.05 -15.62
N THR A 146 -10.15 33.97 -15.20
CA THR A 146 -11.14 33.97 -14.09
C THR A 146 -10.46 33.49 -12.82
N THR A 147 -10.53 34.31 -11.78
CA THR A 147 -10.03 33.99 -10.44
C THR A 147 -11.17 33.43 -9.59
N VAL A 148 -11.06 32.16 -9.23
CA VAL A 148 -11.99 31.44 -8.35
C VAL A 148 -11.44 31.42 -6.95
N THR A 149 -12.16 31.99 -5.99
CA THR A 149 -11.74 31.97 -4.58
C THR A 149 -12.72 31.21 -3.72
N GLY A 150 -12.28 30.83 -2.54
CA GLY A 150 -13.13 30.18 -1.54
C GLY A 150 -12.35 29.74 -0.30
N THR A 151 -13.03 28.99 0.55
CA THR A 151 -12.39 28.32 1.67
C THR A 151 -12.69 26.83 1.64
N PHE A 152 -11.72 26.06 2.10
CA PHE A 152 -11.83 24.61 2.23
C PHE A 152 -11.60 24.20 3.69
N SER A 153 -12.39 23.27 4.18
CA SER A 153 -12.18 22.70 5.51
C SER A 153 -12.41 21.19 5.53
N VAL A 154 -11.74 20.52 6.45
CA VAL A 154 -11.93 19.12 6.80
C VAL A 154 -12.61 19.03 8.15
N ASN A 155 -13.64 18.20 8.27
CA ASN A 155 -14.35 17.99 9.51
C ASN A 155 -13.41 17.41 10.59
N ALA A 156 -13.29 18.09 11.74
CA ALA A 156 -12.45 17.66 12.84
C ALA A 156 -12.85 16.31 13.45
N SER A 157 -14.10 15.88 13.28
CA SER A 157 -14.64 14.60 13.77
C SER A 157 -14.50 13.46 12.75
N SER A 158 -13.98 13.74 11.56
CA SER A 158 -13.75 12.74 10.53
C SER A 158 -12.57 11.82 10.89
N SER A 159 -12.59 10.59 10.38
CA SER A 159 -11.43 9.67 10.47
C SER A 159 -10.17 10.23 9.81
N ILE A 160 -10.35 11.11 8.82
CA ILE A 160 -9.28 11.81 8.11
C ILE A 160 -8.49 12.73 9.07
N ALA A 161 -9.15 13.26 10.10
CA ALA A 161 -8.51 14.15 11.07
C ALA A 161 -7.35 13.49 11.83
N SER A 162 -7.37 12.18 11.98
CA SER A 162 -6.29 11.42 12.61
C SER A 162 -4.97 11.42 11.82
N LEU A 163 -5.02 11.79 10.54
CA LEU A 163 -3.84 11.88 9.66
C LEU A 163 -3.05 13.18 9.84
N GLY A 164 -3.56 14.14 10.61
CA GLY A 164 -2.96 15.46 10.77
C GLY A 164 -3.19 16.37 9.56
N SER A 165 -2.20 17.20 9.23
CA SER A 165 -2.29 18.12 8.09
C SER A 165 -2.31 17.39 6.76
N LEU A 166 -3.12 17.91 5.84
CA LEU A 166 -3.35 17.33 4.50
C LEU A 166 -2.96 18.33 3.42
N ASP A 167 -2.32 17.85 2.37
CA ASP A 167 -2.21 18.56 1.10
C ASP A 167 -3.46 18.25 0.28
N VAL A 168 -4.26 19.25 0.00
CA VAL A 168 -5.51 19.12 -0.74
C VAL A 168 -5.38 19.82 -2.07
N THR A 169 -5.61 19.10 -3.16
CA THR A 169 -5.67 19.67 -4.50
C THR A 169 -7.12 20.04 -4.84
N ILE A 170 -7.36 21.30 -5.09
CA ILE A 170 -8.64 21.87 -5.49
C ILE A 170 -8.58 22.19 -6.99
N VAL A 171 -9.62 21.79 -7.70
CA VAL A 171 -9.87 22.20 -9.08
C VAL A 171 -10.92 23.29 -9.07
N GLY A 172 -10.56 24.45 -9.59
CA GLY A 172 -11.51 25.51 -9.91
C GLY A 172 -11.84 25.48 -11.39
N TYR A 173 -13.07 25.73 -11.77
CA TYR A 173 -13.49 25.77 -13.16
C TYR A 173 -14.69 26.71 -13.34
N THR A 174 -14.91 27.12 -14.61
CA THR A 174 -16.13 27.80 -15.00
C THR A 174 -17.03 26.85 -15.78
N ALA A 175 -18.30 26.84 -15.49
CA ALA A 175 -19.28 25.97 -16.13
C ALA A 175 -20.60 26.71 -16.34
N ASP A 176 -21.42 26.24 -17.26
CA ASP A 176 -22.79 26.71 -17.40
C ASP A 176 -23.54 26.41 -16.09
N LYS A 177 -24.43 27.32 -15.71
CA LYS A 177 -25.16 27.23 -14.45
C LYS A 177 -25.87 25.88 -14.30
N GLY A 178 -25.51 25.14 -13.24
CA GLY A 178 -26.06 23.82 -12.94
C GLY A 178 -25.44 22.66 -13.72
N ALA A 179 -24.37 22.91 -14.52
CA ALA A 179 -23.66 21.85 -15.20
C ALA A 179 -22.79 21.04 -14.23
N SER A 180 -22.66 19.74 -14.48
CA SER A 180 -21.73 18.87 -13.74
C SER A 180 -20.29 19.15 -14.16
N PHE A 181 -19.35 18.91 -13.24
CA PHE A 181 -17.92 19.00 -13.53
C PHE A 181 -17.53 18.09 -14.71
N ASN A 182 -16.86 18.69 -15.69
CA ASN A 182 -16.27 18.00 -16.83
C ASN A 182 -14.75 18.08 -16.74
N PRO A 183 -14.04 16.98 -16.42
CA PRO A 183 -12.59 16.98 -16.27
C PRO A 183 -11.82 17.29 -17.58
N SER A 184 -12.52 17.26 -18.71
CA SER A 184 -11.94 17.59 -20.03
C SER A 184 -12.14 19.05 -20.43
N THR A 185 -12.75 19.91 -19.59
CA THR A 185 -12.91 21.31 -19.91
C THR A 185 -11.56 22.03 -19.96
N PRO A 186 -11.30 22.86 -20.96
CA PRO A 186 -10.10 23.69 -20.99
C PRO A 186 -10.13 24.83 -19.96
N TYR A 187 -11.32 25.17 -19.44
CA TYR A 187 -11.55 26.26 -18.51
C TYR A 187 -11.49 25.78 -17.06
N GLN A 188 -10.35 25.21 -16.69
CA GLN A 188 -10.07 24.76 -15.33
C GLN A 188 -8.65 25.11 -14.91
N GLY A 189 -8.46 25.23 -13.61
CA GLY A 189 -7.16 25.40 -12.98
C GLY A 189 -7.08 24.58 -11.71
N THR A 190 -5.89 24.44 -11.15
CA THR A 190 -5.68 23.70 -9.93
C THR A 190 -4.82 24.48 -8.95
N THR A 191 -5.08 24.29 -7.67
CA THR A 191 -4.21 24.75 -6.59
C THR A 191 -4.07 23.65 -5.54
N THR A 192 -2.96 23.64 -4.82
CA THR A 192 -2.79 22.73 -3.68
C THR A 192 -2.58 23.57 -2.43
N ILE A 193 -3.36 23.30 -1.41
CA ILE A 193 -3.30 23.97 -0.12
C ILE A 193 -3.04 22.97 1.01
N ALA A 194 -2.32 23.40 2.03
CA ALA A 194 -2.17 22.63 3.27
C ALA A 194 -3.35 22.93 4.20
N VAL A 195 -4.05 21.88 4.64
CA VAL A 195 -5.24 22.00 5.48
C VAL A 195 -5.05 21.24 6.78
N THR A 196 -5.28 21.93 7.89
CA THR A 196 -5.38 21.27 9.21
C THR A 196 -6.85 20.96 9.49
N PRO A 197 -7.22 19.71 9.83
CA PRO A 197 -8.60 19.37 10.18
C PRO A 197 -9.18 20.29 11.25
N GLY A 198 -10.41 20.73 11.06
CA GLY A 198 -11.09 21.71 11.92
C GLY A 198 -10.77 23.17 11.59
N ALA A 199 -9.76 23.47 10.77
CA ALA A 199 -9.48 24.80 10.29
C ALA A 199 -10.10 25.05 8.90
N SER A 200 -10.47 26.30 8.63
CA SER A 200 -10.91 26.74 7.30
C SER A 200 -9.73 27.45 6.61
N MET A 201 -9.32 26.95 5.47
CA MET A 201 -8.15 27.45 4.72
C MET A 201 -8.60 28.11 3.42
N PRO A 202 -8.17 29.34 3.14
CA PRO A 202 -8.51 30.00 1.88
C PRO A 202 -7.79 29.34 0.70
N PHE A 203 -8.43 29.35 -0.45
CA PHE A 203 -7.83 28.96 -1.72
C PHE A 203 -8.10 29.99 -2.81
N THR A 204 -7.23 30.00 -3.81
CA THR A 204 -7.39 30.77 -5.05
C THR A 204 -6.96 29.89 -6.20
N VAL A 205 -7.79 29.82 -7.23
CA VAL A 205 -7.50 29.09 -8.48
C VAL A 205 -7.65 30.05 -9.65
N SER A 206 -6.64 30.12 -10.51
CA SER A 206 -6.70 30.84 -11.78
C SER A 206 -7.15 29.89 -12.88
N VAL A 207 -8.20 30.28 -13.60
CA VAL A 207 -8.84 29.51 -14.65
C VAL A 207 -8.74 30.32 -15.96
N PRO A 208 -8.33 29.73 -17.09
CA PRO A 208 -8.36 30.44 -18.38
C PRO A 208 -9.76 30.97 -18.68
N TYR A 209 -9.82 32.19 -19.23
CA TYR A 209 -11.08 32.82 -19.62
C TYR A 209 -11.09 33.13 -21.10
N ASP A 210 -12.21 32.83 -21.77
CA ASP A 210 -12.47 33.23 -23.17
C ASP A 210 -13.84 33.90 -23.23
N PRO A 211 -13.89 35.21 -23.52
CA PRO A 211 -15.14 35.97 -23.58
C PRO A 211 -16.12 35.47 -24.64
N ALA A 212 -15.64 34.78 -25.67
CA ALA A 212 -16.50 34.24 -26.73
C ALA A 212 -17.32 33.02 -26.30
N THR A 213 -16.83 32.29 -25.28
CA THR A 213 -17.43 30.99 -24.83
C THR A 213 -17.94 31.01 -23.40
N SER A 214 -17.64 32.06 -22.63
CA SER A 214 -17.85 32.07 -21.16
C SER A 214 -18.97 33.01 -20.70
N ALA A 215 -19.88 33.45 -21.59
CA ALA A 215 -20.84 34.53 -21.29
C ALA A 215 -21.91 34.21 -20.23
N ASN A 216 -22.13 32.95 -19.83
CA ASN A 216 -23.14 32.55 -18.84
C ASN A 216 -22.63 31.52 -17.84
N THR A 217 -21.37 31.62 -17.48
CA THR A 217 -20.73 30.63 -16.60
C THR A 217 -20.81 31.04 -15.14
N GLU A 218 -20.90 30.06 -14.27
CA GLU A 218 -20.66 30.19 -12.84
C GLU A 218 -19.30 29.61 -12.46
N CYS A 219 -18.70 30.14 -11.41
CA CYS A 219 -17.48 29.58 -10.83
C CYS A 219 -17.80 28.44 -9.88
N VAL A 220 -17.11 27.36 -10.02
CA VAL A 220 -17.24 26.17 -9.19
C VAL A 220 -15.86 25.71 -8.75
N ALA A 221 -15.78 25.13 -7.57
CA ALA A 221 -14.59 24.43 -7.12
C ALA A 221 -14.96 23.06 -6.58
N THR A 222 -14.07 22.10 -6.79
CA THR A 222 -14.23 20.74 -6.25
C THR A 222 -12.88 20.24 -5.76
N MET A 223 -12.92 19.35 -4.78
CA MET A 223 -11.73 18.63 -4.34
C MET A 223 -11.40 17.53 -5.36
N HIS A 224 -10.16 17.51 -5.83
CA HIS A 224 -9.68 16.49 -6.76
C HIS A 224 -9.01 15.32 -6.04
N LYS A 225 -8.10 15.63 -5.10
CA LYS A 225 -7.39 14.64 -4.30
C LYS A 225 -6.87 15.27 -3.01
N TRP A 226 -6.58 14.41 -2.06
CA TRP A 226 -5.91 14.79 -0.84
C TRP A 226 -4.88 13.74 -0.42
N TRP A 227 -3.89 14.18 0.37
CA TRP A 227 -2.81 13.34 0.89
C TRP A 227 -2.26 13.92 2.18
N PRO A 228 -1.85 13.09 3.18
CA PRO A 228 -1.20 13.61 4.38
C PRO A 228 0.12 14.31 4.02
N THR A 229 0.34 15.50 4.61
CA THR A 229 1.52 16.33 4.30
C THR A 229 2.84 15.64 4.68
N ASN A 230 2.81 14.77 5.69
CA ASN A 230 3.99 14.12 6.27
C ASN A 230 4.23 12.68 5.77
N MET A 231 3.62 12.27 4.65
CA MET A 231 3.81 10.94 4.05
C MET A 231 4.43 10.99 2.67
#